data_33fe74cbac1963a75d777c78e9dd63c4
#
_entry.id   33fe74cbac1963a75d777c78e9dd63c4
#
_cell.length_a   1.000
_cell.length_b   1.000
_cell.length_c   1.000
_cell.angle_alpha   90.00
_cell.angle_beta   90.00
_cell.angle_gamma   90.00
#
_symmetry.space_group_name_H-M   'P 1'
#
loop_
_entity.id
_entity.type
_entity.pdbx_description
1 polymer ?
#
loop_
_entity_poly.entity_id
_entity_poly.type
_entity_poly.pdbx_seq_one_letter_code
_entity_poly.pdbx_strand_id
1 'polypeptide(L)'
;WLAGKAEAAGAETIYGIPVESLVKDASGKICGIRAGEDEISAEVVILCDGVNSLLAKDAVGYDKPPASQVAVGVKEVFMLDEKTVSDRLLCADGEGAAWLFVGDATHGVFGGGFMYTNRESISLGVVAGIEACASGKGKPVYQMLEDLKNHPSVAPLIHDAKVVEHSGHMVPEGGVNIMPPLTGDGVMLAGDSAMMCINLGYMVRGMDYAIAAGQLAGQQAARAIDSGDTSKAGLQGYVDALESTFVMEDLRRYKDVPAFLENFDRMFGLYPQAAANVMDALFLIDGTPVEPLKSKLKPIIRKVGVMSALKDVRGALKAL
;
A
#
# COMPACT_ATOMS: atom_id res chain seq x y z
N TRP A 1 17.58 -2.15 8.24
CA TRP A 1 18.57 -1.18 7.76
C TRP A 1 18.28 0.24 8.29
N LEU A 2 17.05 0.80 8.12
CA LEU A 2 16.69 2.14 8.62
C LEU A 2 16.81 2.24 10.15
N ALA A 3 16.32 1.24 10.90
CA ALA A 3 16.47 1.19 12.35
C ALA A 3 17.94 1.25 12.78
N GLY A 4 18.82 0.44 12.14
CA GLY A 4 20.24 0.50 12.42
C GLY A 4 20.90 1.85 12.06
N LYS A 5 20.35 2.60 11.09
CA LYS A 5 20.79 3.99 10.82
C LYS A 5 20.34 4.96 11.91
N ALA A 6 19.12 4.77 12.42
CA ALA A 6 18.59 5.57 13.53
C ALA A 6 19.43 5.32 14.81
N GLU A 7 19.72 4.07 15.13
CA GLU A 7 20.57 3.70 16.26
C GLU A 7 21.98 4.31 16.14
N ALA A 8 22.59 4.24 14.96
CA ALA A 8 23.89 4.85 14.70
C ALA A 8 23.85 6.39 14.83
N ALA A 9 22.68 7.00 14.70
CA ALA A 9 22.46 8.43 14.92
C ALA A 9 22.07 8.78 16.37
N GLY A 10 22.02 7.78 17.28
CA GLY A 10 21.76 7.98 18.70
C GLY A 10 20.29 7.72 19.12
N ALA A 11 19.44 7.21 18.23
CA ALA A 11 18.10 6.78 18.62
C ALA A 11 18.17 5.41 19.32
N GLU A 12 17.28 5.21 20.29
CA GLU A 12 17.10 3.90 20.93
C GLU A 12 15.93 3.17 20.25
N THR A 13 16.15 1.90 19.85
CA THR A 13 15.08 1.05 19.28
C THR A 13 14.73 -0.05 20.24
N ILE A 14 13.44 -0.14 20.59
CA ILE A 14 12.91 -1.13 21.51
C ILE A 14 11.93 -2.03 20.75
N TYR A 15 12.28 -3.30 20.60
CA TYR A 15 11.49 -4.29 19.87
C TYR A 15 10.67 -5.17 20.79
N GLY A 16 9.52 -5.67 20.26
CA GLY A 16 8.71 -6.67 20.94
C GLY A 16 7.86 -6.14 22.09
N ILE A 17 7.78 -4.83 22.27
CA ILE A 17 6.98 -4.20 23.31
C ILE A 17 5.85 -3.39 22.64
N PRO A 18 4.56 -3.76 22.80
CA PRO A 18 3.44 -3.01 22.28
C PRO A 18 3.24 -1.73 23.08
N VAL A 19 2.94 -0.62 22.38
CA VAL A 19 2.45 0.62 22.99
C VAL A 19 0.93 0.53 23.05
N GLU A 20 0.37 0.58 24.28
CA GLU A 20 -1.05 0.31 24.50
C GLU A 20 -1.89 1.58 24.61
N SER A 21 -1.31 2.68 25.10
CA SER A 21 -2.03 3.94 25.26
C SER A 21 -1.08 5.15 25.32
N LEU A 22 -1.67 6.32 25.19
CA LEU A 22 -1.00 7.62 25.36
C LEU A 22 -1.11 8.08 26.80
N VAL A 23 -0.04 8.68 27.32
CA VAL A 23 -0.04 9.34 28.63
C VAL A 23 -0.35 10.83 28.43
N LYS A 24 -1.29 11.36 29.19
CA LYS A 24 -1.71 12.77 29.14
C LYS A 24 -1.45 13.46 30.46
N ASP A 25 -1.02 14.70 30.40
CA ASP A 25 -0.91 15.57 31.56
C ASP A 25 -2.28 16.09 32.04
N ALA A 26 -2.29 16.90 33.10
CA ALA A 26 -3.51 17.49 33.68
C ALA A 26 -4.28 18.40 32.71
N SER A 27 -3.64 18.93 31.67
CA SER A 27 -4.25 19.74 30.61
C SER A 27 -4.85 18.92 29.47
N GLY A 28 -4.55 17.62 29.42
CA GLY A 28 -4.92 16.71 28.34
C GLY A 28 -3.90 16.65 27.20
N LYS A 29 -2.75 17.35 27.32
CA LYS A 29 -1.64 17.27 26.38
C LYS A 29 -0.96 15.91 26.50
N ILE A 30 -0.60 15.30 25.36
CA ILE A 30 0.16 14.05 25.32
C ILE A 30 1.59 14.35 25.77
N CYS A 31 2.05 13.59 26.76
CA CYS A 31 3.36 13.74 27.39
C CYS A 31 4.11 12.41 27.54
N GLY A 32 3.67 11.35 26.86
CA GLY A 32 4.32 10.05 26.88
C GLY A 32 3.46 8.93 26.34
N ILE A 33 3.96 7.72 26.52
CA ILE A 33 3.32 6.47 26.10
C ILE A 33 3.32 5.47 27.26
N ARG A 34 2.37 4.54 27.24
CA ARG A 34 2.35 3.37 28.12
C ARG A 34 2.62 2.10 27.31
N ALA A 35 3.55 1.31 27.81
CA ALA A 35 3.97 0.04 27.22
C ALA A 35 3.99 -1.03 28.35
N GLY A 36 2.90 -1.77 28.49
CA GLY A 36 2.67 -2.66 29.62
C GLY A 36 2.53 -1.91 30.94
N GLU A 37 3.38 -2.21 31.92
CA GLU A 37 3.39 -1.53 33.23
C GLU A 37 4.25 -0.25 33.22
N ASP A 38 5.03 -0.02 32.17
CA ASP A 38 5.96 1.11 32.07
C ASP A 38 5.32 2.32 31.40
N GLU A 39 5.58 3.50 31.98
CA GLU A 39 5.29 4.81 31.36
C GLU A 39 6.59 5.45 30.91
N ILE A 40 6.66 5.80 29.63
CA ILE A 40 7.81 6.48 29.02
C ILE A 40 7.39 7.90 28.72
N SER A 41 8.00 8.89 29.42
CA SER A 41 7.75 10.30 29.21
C SER A 41 8.40 10.80 27.92
N ALA A 42 7.69 11.67 27.20
CA ALA A 42 8.19 12.33 26.00
C ALA A 42 7.59 13.72 25.87
N GLU A 43 8.35 14.67 25.34
CA GLU A 43 7.84 16.02 25.05
C GLU A 43 6.97 16.05 23.80
N VAL A 44 7.27 15.15 22.83
CA VAL A 44 6.48 14.93 21.61
C VAL A 44 6.42 13.43 21.30
N VAL A 45 5.26 12.95 20.97
CA VAL A 45 5.03 11.59 20.46
C VAL A 45 4.73 11.66 18.97
N ILE A 46 5.36 10.78 18.15
CA ILE A 46 5.06 10.65 16.72
C ILE A 46 4.46 9.26 16.49
N LEU A 47 3.18 9.22 16.07
CA LEU A 47 2.49 7.98 15.77
C LEU A 47 2.81 7.53 14.35
N CYS A 48 3.44 6.35 14.23
CA CYS A 48 3.77 5.67 12.99
C CYS A 48 3.29 4.21 13.03
N ASP A 49 2.18 3.95 13.73
CA ASP A 49 1.65 2.63 14.05
C ASP A 49 0.75 2.02 12.96
N GLY A 50 0.80 2.61 11.75
CA GLY A 50 0.15 2.10 10.54
C GLY A 50 -1.35 2.43 10.46
N VAL A 51 -2.00 1.93 9.42
CA VAL A 51 -3.41 2.22 9.10
C VAL A 51 -4.39 1.78 10.20
N ASN A 52 -4.02 0.77 10.97
CA ASN A 52 -4.81 0.28 12.10
C ASN A 52 -4.65 1.12 13.36
N SER A 53 -3.95 2.24 13.29
CA SER A 53 -3.59 3.06 14.46
C SER A 53 -4.61 2.95 15.59
N LEU A 54 -4.20 2.33 16.69
CA LEU A 54 -5.03 2.17 17.88
C LEU A 54 -5.06 3.47 18.70
N LEU A 55 -4.09 4.33 18.46
CA LEU A 55 -3.82 5.54 19.25
C LEU A 55 -4.36 6.83 18.60
N ALA A 56 -4.62 6.82 17.28
CA ALA A 56 -5.06 8.01 16.54
C ALA A 56 -6.38 8.60 17.09
N LYS A 57 -7.31 7.75 17.55
CA LYS A 57 -8.57 8.22 18.14
C LYS A 57 -8.32 9.01 19.43
N ASP A 58 -7.47 8.51 20.29
CA ASP A 58 -7.12 9.17 21.56
C ASP A 58 -6.20 10.38 21.35
N ALA A 59 -5.37 10.36 20.30
CA ALA A 59 -4.43 11.43 19.96
C ALA A 59 -5.11 12.65 19.33
N VAL A 60 -5.93 12.44 18.30
CA VAL A 60 -6.46 13.51 17.45
C VAL A 60 -7.96 13.35 17.15
N GLY A 61 -8.65 12.44 17.80
CA GLY A 61 -10.08 12.21 17.61
C GLY A 61 -10.44 11.50 16.30
N TYR A 62 -9.47 10.82 15.64
CA TYR A 62 -9.70 10.16 14.38
C TYR A 62 -10.19 8.72 14.58
N ASP A 63 -11.40 8.45 14.11
CA ASP A 63 -11.93 7.09 14.04
C ASP A 63 -11.27 6.30 12.88
N LYS A 64 -11.51 4.98 12.87
CA LYS A 64 -10.98 4.11 11.81
C LYS A 64 -11.50 4.55 10.43
N PRO A 65 -10.68 4.42 9.37
CA PRO A 65 -11.14 4.67 8.01
C PRO A 65 -12.27 3.70 7.63
N PRO A 66 -13.19 4.09 6.73
CA PRO A 66 -14.22 3.20 6.22
C PRO A 66 -13.60 2.01 5.47
N ALA A 67 -14.31 0.86 5.46
CA ALA A 67 -13.83 -0.37 4.83
C ALA A 67 -13.55 -0.22 3.32
N SER A 68 -14.25 0.71 2.65
CA SER A 68 -14.03 1.06 1.23
C SER A 68 -12.71 1.78 0.97
N GLN A 69 -12.05 2.30 2.00
CA GLN A 69 -10.83 3.10 1.88
C GLN A 69 -9.58 2.36 2.39
N VAL A 70 -9.70 1.07 2.61
CA VAL A 70 -8.63 0.20 3.09
C VAL A 70 -8.66 -1.14 2.39
N ALA A 71 -7.48 -1.71 2.20
CA ALA A 71 -7.30 -3.06 1.67
C ALA A 71 -6.60 -3.95 2.69
N VAL A 72 -6.74 -5.25 2.51
CA VAL A 72 -5.98 -6.27 3.24
C VAL A 72 -4.94 -6.88 2.32
N GLY A 73 -3.70 -6.89 2.76
CA GLY A 73 -2.59 -7.56 2.10
C GLY A 73 -2.19 -8.83 2.83
N VAL A 74 -1.92 -9.90 2.09
CA VAL A 74 -1.29 -11.12 2.58
C VAL A 74 -0.06 -11.39 1.73
N LYS A 75 1.08 -11.66 2.36
CA LYS A 75 2.31 -11.98 1.67
C LYS A 75 3.04 -13.16 2.30
N GLU A 76 3.87 -13.80 1.50
CA GLU A 76 4.87 -14.76 1.93
C GLU A 76 6.26 -14.37 1.41
N VAL A 77 7.29 -14.72 2.16
CA VAL A 77 8.69 -14.55 1.77
C VAL A 77 9.30 -15.93 1.52
N PHE A 78 9.83 -16.09 0.32
CA PHE A 78 10.39 -17.31 -0.24
C PHE A 78 11.90 -17.18 -0.29
N MET A 79 12.62 -17.91 0.57
CA MET A 79 14.09 -17.93 0.59
C MET A 79 14.62 -18.74 -0.58
N LEU A 80 15.57 -18.16 -1.29
CA LEU A 80 16.35 -18.72 -2.39
C LEU A 80 17.77 -18.14 -2.31
N ASP A 81 18.75 -18.75 -2.96
CA ASP A 81 20.05 -18.11 -3.09
C ASP A 81 20.02 -16.93 -4.10
N GLU A 82 20.93 -15.97 -3.92
CA GLU A 82 21.00 -14.71 -4.69
C GLU A 82 21.04 -14.97 -6.21
N LYS A 83 21.83 -15.97 -6.63
CA LYS A 83 21.97 -16.31 -8.05
C LYS A 83 20.64 -16.83 -8.61
N THR A 84 19.95 -17.70 -7.88
CA THR A 84 18.66 -18.26 -8.30
C THR A 84 17.60 -17.16 -8.41
N VAL A 85 17.56 -16.19 -7.46
CA VAL A 85 16.66 -15.03 -7.55
C VAL A 85 16.94 -14.23 -8.82
N SER A 86 18.23 -13.89 -9.05
CA SER A 86 18.65 -13.11 -10.22
C SER A 86 18.34 -13.82 -11.54
N ASP A 87 18.66 -15.11 -11.64
CA ASP A 87 18.42 -15.90 -12.85
C ASP A 87 16.93 -16.02 -13.19
N ARG A 88 16.08 -16.29 -12.18
CA ARG A 88 14.64 -16.48 -12.38
C ARG A 88 13.89 -15.20 -12.70
N LEU A 89 14.32 -14.07 -12.15
CA LEU A 89 13.68 -12.77 -12.35
C LEU A 89 14.41 -11.91 -13.38
N LEU A 90 15.48 -12.46 -14.03
CA LEU A 90 16.28 -11.78 -15.05
C LEU A 90 16.89 -10.46 -14.57
N CYS A 91 17.33 -10.42 -13.33
CA CYS A 91 18.00 -9.26 -12.76
C CYS A 91 19.51 -9.30 -13.03
N ALA A 92 20.11 -8.16 -13.32
CA ALA A 92 21.57 -8.03 -13.32
C ALA A 92 22.10 -7.97 -11.88
N ASP A 93 23.42 -8.15 -11.73
CA ASP A 93 24.08 -8.12 -10.42
C ASP A 93 23.80 -6.81 -9.67
N GLY A 94 23.25 -6.92 -8.47
CA GLY A 94 22.92 -5.78 -7.63
C GLY A 94 21.62 -5.06 -7.98
N GLU A 95 20.88 -5.53 -9.00
CA GLU A 95 19.56 -5.04 -9.36
C GLU A 95 18.45 -5.91 -8.77
N GLY A 96 17.21 -5.44 -8.84
CA GLY A 96 16.03 -6.16 -8.42
C GLY A 96 14.85 -5.96 -9.37
N ALA A 97 13.82 -6.77 -9.19
CA ALA A 97 12.58 -6.68 -9.94
C ALA A 97 11.39 -6.45 -9.00
N ALA A 98 10.44 -5.64 -9.48
CA ALA A 98 9.13 -5.47 -8.87
C ALA A 98 8.06 -5.71 -9.93
N TRP A 99 7.20 -6.70 -9.70
CA TRP A 99 6.11 -7.06 -10.61
C TRP A 99 4.77 -6.79 -9.93
N LEU A 100 3.83 -6.25 -10.69
CA LEU A 100 2.45 -6.09 -10.27
C LEU A 100 1.54 -6.97 -11.13
N PHE A 101 0.60 -7.65 -10.51
CA PHE A 101 -0.38 -8.51 -11.17
C PHE A 101 -1.76 -7.90 -11.04
N VAL A 102 -2.46 -7.73 -12.14
CA VAL A 102 -3.82 -7.19 -12.19
C VAL A 102 -4.74 -8.20 -12.87
N GLY A 103 -5.94 -8.37 -12.35
CA GLY A 103 -6.95 -9.25 -12.91
C GLY A 103 -7.10 -10.52 -12.10
N ASP A 104 -6.64 -11.66 -12.62
CA ASP A 104 -6.94 -12.98 -12.03
C ASP A 104 -6.35 -13.20 -10.64
N ALA A 105 -5.29 -12.46 -10.30
CA ALA A 105 -4.67 -12.51 -8.97
C ALA A 105 -5.67 -12.22 -7.81
N THR A 106 -6.68 -11.41 -8.07
CA THR A 106 -7.74 -11.08 -7.09
C THR A 106 -9.12 -11.59 -7.51
N HIS A 107 -9.19 -12.50 -8.48
CA HIS A 107 -10.46 -13.03 -9.02
C HIS A 107 -11.45 -11.94 -9.46
N GLY A 108 -10.91 -10.83 -10.00
CA GLY A 108 -11.70 -9.75 -10.57
C GLY A 108 -12.26 -8.73 -9.57
N VAL A 109 -11.90 -8.80 -8.29
CA VAL A 109 -12.21 -7.75 -7.32
C VAL A 109 -11.11 -6.69 -7.27
N PHE A 110 -11.43 -5.51 -6.76
CA PHE A 110 -10.46 -4.42 -6.57
C PHE A 110 -9.23 -4.89 -5.79
N GLY A 111 -8.06 -4.72 -6.38
CA GLY A 111 -6.80 -5.15 -5.80
C GLY A 111 -5.80 -5.64 -6.86
N GLY A 112 -4.83 -6.42 -6.43
CA GLY A 112 -3.80 -6.99 -7.30
C GLY A 112 -2.82 -7.86 -6.55
N GLY A 113 -1.94 -8.52 -7.28
CA GLY A 113 -0.78 -9.22 -6.72
C GLY A 113 0.50 -8.40 -6.88
N PHE A 114 1.48 -8.73 -6.09
CA PHE A 114 2.83 -8.16 -6.20
C PHE A 114 3.89 -9.23 -5.97
N MET A 115 5.04 -9.03 -6.60
CA MET A 115 6.24 -9.83 -6.38
C MET A 115 7.44 -8.89 -6.35
N TYR A 116 8.27 -8.97 -5.31
CA TYR A 116 9.49 -8.19 -5.16
C TYR A 116 10.67 -9.11 -4.91
N THR A 117 11.80 -8.84 -5.56
CA THR A 117 13.07 -9.47 -5.22
C THR A 117 13.67 -8.81 -3.99
N ASN A 118 14.22 -9.62 -3.11
CA ASN A 118 15.25 -9.24 -2.15
C ASN A 118 16.54 -9.95 -2.57
N ARG A 119 17.63 -9.73 -1.85
CA ARG A 119 18.91 -10.32 -2.22
C ARG A 119 18.85 -11.86 -2.28
N GLU A 120 18.29 -12.47 -1.24
CA GLU A 120 18.22 -13.94 -1.06
C GLU A 120 16.79 -14.43 -0.85
N SER A 121 15.80 -13.68 -1.35
CA SER A 121 14.39 -14.08 -1.25
C SER A 121 13.52 -13.36 -2.27
N ILE A 122 12.32 -13.89 -2.43
CA ILE A 122 11.22 -13.28 -3.19
C ILE A 122 10.07 -13.02 -2.21
N SER A 123 9.55 -11.80 -2.18
CA SER A 123 8.30 -11.47 -1.50
C SER A 123 7.16 -11.53 -2.51
N LEU A 124 6.18 -12.40 -2.28
CA LEU A 124 4.99 -12.56 -3.13
C LEU A 124 3.75 -12.32 -2.28
N GLY A 125 2.82 -11.51 -2.76
CA GLY A 125 1.61 -11.22 -2.03
C GLY A 125 0.44 -10.80 -2.89
N VAL A 126 -0.72 -10.71 -2.25
CA VAL A 126 -1.97 -10.23 -2.83
C VAL A 126 -2.55 -9.15 -1.91
N VAL A 127 -3.07 -8.09 -2.51
CA VAL A 127 -3.81 -7.03 -1.83
C VAL A 127 -5.21 -6.98 -2.40
N ALA A 128 -6.24 -6.93 -1.56
CA ALA A 128 -7.63 -6.81 -1.99
C ALA A 128 -8.41 -5.86 -1.08
N GLY A 129 -9.29 -5.06 -1.67
CA GLY A 129 -10.15 -4.13 -0.94
C GLY A 129 -11.02 -4.85 0.10
N ILE A 130 -11.08 -4.35 1.32
CA ILE A 130 -11.80 -5.01 2.42
C ILE A 130 -13.30 -5.10 2.12
N GLU A 131 -13.90 -4.06 1.57
CA GLU A 131 -15.32 -4.07 1.20
C GLU A 131 -15.60 -5.10 0.10
N ALA A 132 -14.73 -5.22 -0.89
CA ALA A 132 -14.84 -6.22 -1.95
C ALA A 132 -14.74 -7.65 -1.39
N CYS A 133 -13.82 -7.91 -0.46
CA CYS A 133 -13.72 -9.19 0.24
C CYS A 133 -14.97 -9.50 1.09
N ALA A 134 -15.47 -8.51 1.82
CA ALA A 134 -16.65 -8.64 2.67
C ALA A 134 -17.96 -8.86 1.88
N SER A 135 -18.04 -8.39 0.63
CA SER A 135 -19.22 -8.56 -0.24
C SER A 135 -19.43 -10.01 -0.71
N GLY A 136 -18.47 -10.89 -0.49
CA GLY A 136 -18.50 -12.29 -0.95
C GLY A 136 -18.33 -12.46 -2.46
N LYS A 137 -17.96 -11.41 -3.21
CA LYS A 137 -17.72 -11.48 -4.66
C LYS A 137 -16.40 -12.18 -5.02
N GLY A 138 -15.45 -12.20 -4.09
CA GLY A 138 -14.13 -12.82 -4.29
C GLY A 138 -13.91 -14.03 -3.39
N LYS A 139 -12.72 -14.61 -3.48
CA LYS A 139 -12.23 -15.61 -2.54
C LYS A 139 -11.64 -14.93 -1.29
N PRO A 140 -11.45 -15.67 -0.17
CA PRO A 140 -10.62 -15.18 0.93
C PRO A 140 -9.22 -14.81 0.43
N VAL A 141 -8.65 -13.73 0.95
CA VAL A 141 -7.39 -13.18 0.43
C VAL A 141 -6.20 -14.17 0.53
N TYR A 142 -6.18 -15.03 1.56
CA TYR A 142 -5.18 -16.08 1.67
C TYR A 142 -5.31 -17.13 0.54
N GLN A 143 -6.54 -17.42 0.11
CA GLN A 143 -6.77 -18.33 -1.04
C GLN A 143 -6.35 -17.68 -2.35
N MET A 144 -6.53 -16.36 -2.51
CA MET A 144 -6.03 -15.63 -3.66
C MET A 144 -4.49 -15.75 -3.75
N LEU A 145 -3.78 -15.68 -2.62
CA LEU A 145 -2.34 -15.88 -2.58
C LEU A 145 -1.95 -17.31 -2.97
N GLU A 146 -2.66 -18.33 -2.46
CA GLU A 146 -2.42 -19.72 -2.85
C GLU A 146 -2.65 -19.94 -4.36
N ASP A 147 -3.72 -19.36 -4.91
CA ASP A 147 -3.99 -19.46 -6.35
C ASP A 147 -2.90 -18.76 -7.18
N LEU A 148 -2.42 -17.59 -6.74
CA LEU A 148 -1.31 -16.88 -7.39
C LEU A 148 0.01 -17.67 -7.34
N LYS A 149 0.33 -18.27 -6.19
CA LYS A 149 1.51 -19.17 -6.03
C LYS A 149 1.48 -20.34 -7.00
N ASN A 150 0.30 -20.91 -7.24
CA ASN A 150 0.10 -22.05 -8.12
C ASN A 150 -0.12 -21.66 -9.60
N HIS A 151 -0.13 -20.36 -9.92
CA HIS A 151 -0.27 -19.92 -11.30
C HIS A 151 0.93 -20.38 -12.15
N PRO A 152 0.71 -20.92 -13.37
CA PRO A 152 1.79 -21.48 -14.21
C PRO A 152 2.96 -20.53 -14.48
N SER A 153 2.73 -19.22 -14.49
CA SER A 153 3.77 -18.22 -14.68
C SER A 153 4.49 -17.80 -13.40
N VAL A 154 3.93 -18.13 -12.21
CA VAL A 154 4.49 -17.76 -10.91
C VAL A 154 5.16 -18.93 -10.22
N ALA A 155 4.55 -20.11 -10.24
CA ALA A 155 5.06 -21.30 -9.58
C ALA A 155 6.54 -21.63 -9.93
N PRO A 156 6.99 -21.52 -11.19
CA PRO A 156 8.41 -21.76 -11.52
C PRO A 156 9.38 -20.77 -10.88
N LEU A 157 8.92 -19.54 -10.58
CA LEU A 157 9.77 -18.50 -9.99
C LEU A 157 10.07 -18.75 -8.52
N ILE A 158 9.17 -19.44 -7.82
CA ILE A 158 9.27 -19.75 -6.38
C ILE A 158 9.50 -21.27 -6.13
N HIS A 159 9.73 -22.04 -7.18
CA HIS A 159 9.95 -23.50 -7.07
C HIS A 159 11.16 -23.79 -6.15
N ASP A 160 11.03 -24.80 -5.29
CA ASP A 160 12.03 -25.23 -4.31
C ASP A 160 12.42 -24.16 -3.26
N ALA A 161 11.72 -23.02 -3.21
CA ALA A 161 11.96 -22.02 -2.19
C ALA A 161 11.38 -22.44 -0.84
N LYS A 162 12.06 -22.03 0.24
CA LYS A 162 11.55 -22.22 1.61
C LYS A 162 10.74 -20.99 2.03
N VAL A 163 9.48 -21.17 2.41
CA VAL A 163 8.69 -20.10 3.05
C VAL A 163 9.26 -19.82 4.44
N VAL A 164 9.64 -18.57 4.69
CA VAL A 164 10.24 -18.13 5.96
C VAL A 164 9.41 -17.10 6.69
N GLU A 165 8.46 -16.46 6.01
CA GLU A 165 7.53 -15.50 6.58
C GLU A 165 6.17 -15.63 5.91
N HIS A 166 5.12 -15.57 6.72
CA HIS A 166 3.75 -15.34 6.29
C HIS A 166 3.19 -14.21 7.12
N SER A 167 2.73 -13.16 6.47
CA SER A 167 2.19 -11.98 7.16
C SER A 167 1.00 -11.40 6.43
N GLY A 168 0.12 -10.75 7.19
CA GLY A 168 -1.03 -10.04 6.67
C GLY A 168 -1.28 -8.78 7.47
N HIS A 169 -1.59 -7.69 6.76
CA HIS A 169 -1.92 -6.41 7.38
C HIS A 169 -2.82 -5.58 6.48
N MET A 170 -3.42 -4.56 7.06
CA MET A 170 -4.19 -3.58 6.32
C MET A 170 -3.26 -2.52 5.73
N VAL A 171 -3.68 -1.95 4.60
CA VAL A 171 -3.05 -0.80 3.95
C VAL A 171 -4.12 0.23 3.60
N PRO A 172 -3.80 1.56 3.65
CA PRO A 172 -4.75 2.58 3.25
C PRO A 172 -4.85 2.65 1.72
N GLU A 173 -6.05 2.99 1.23
CA GLU A 173 -6.32 3.19 -0.20
C GLU A 173 -6.76 4.63 -0.51
N GLY A 174 -6.94 5.47 0.52
CA GLY A 174 -7.84 6.58 0.45
C GLY A 174 -7.28 7.96 0.11
N GLY A 175 -6.00 8.22 0.24
CA GLY A 175 -5.43 9.54 -0.04
C GLY A 175 -5.94 10.67 0.86
N VAL A 176 -5.85 11.93 0.37
CA VAL A 176 -6.07 13.15 1.16
C VAL A 176 -7.46 13.28 1.81
N ASN A 177 -8.48 12.67 1.21
CA ASN A 177 -9.88 12.81 1.67
C ASN A 177 -10.16 12.08 3.00
N ILE A 178 -9.29 11.15 3.40
CA ILE A 178 -9.43 10.37 4.64
C ILE A 178 -8.28 10.60 5.62
N MET A 179 -7.44 11.60 5.36
CA MET A 179 -6.35 11.92 6.29
C MET A 179 -6.91 12.44 7.61
N PRO A 180 -6.39 11.97 8.75
CA PRO A 180 -6.68 12.54 10.06
C PRO A 180 -6.08 13.94 10.21
N PRO A 181 -6.44 14.70 11.28
CA PRO A 181 -5.61 15.79 11.74
C PRO A 181 -4.18 15.28 12.01
N LEU A 182 -3.17 15.93 11.42
CA LEU A 182 -1.77 15.47 11.49
C LEU A 182 -1.08 15.85 12.80
N THR A 183 -1.65 16.78 13.57
CA THR A 183 -1.09 17.30 14.83
C THR A 183 -2.15 17.40 15.92
N GLY A 184 -1.73 17.16 17.14
CA GLY A 184 -2.44 17.44 18.39
C GLY A 184 -1.47 18.02 19.42
N ASP A 185 -1.94 18.29 20.62
CA ASP A 185 -1.08 18.77 21.71
C ASP A 185 -0.12 17.65 22.14
N GLY A 186 1.19 17.82 21.89
CA GLY A 186 2.23 16.85 22.17
C GLY A 186 2.31 15.66 21.18
N VAL A 187 1.58 15.67 20.06
CA VAL A 187 1.55 14.52 19.15
C VAL A 187 1.51 14.91 17.68
N MET A 188 2.15 14.10 16.84
CA MET A 188 2.07 14.13 15.37
C MET A 188 1.80 12.73 14.81
N LEU A 189 1.19 12.65 13.63
CA LEU A 189 0.93 11.42 12.88
C LEU A 189 1.72 11.44 11.56
N ALA A 190 2.32 10.30 11.18
CA ALA A 190 3.08 10.18 9.94
C ALA A 190 2.89 8.79 9.28
N GLY A 191 3.10 8.73 7.97
CA GLY A 191 2.94 7.49 7.19
C GLY A 191 1.50 6.98 7.14
N ASP A 192 1.31 5.68 7.22
CA ASP A 192 -0.02 5.05 7.10
C ASP A 192 -0.96 5.38 8.27
N SER A 193 -0.43 5.74 9.45
CA SER A 193 -1.25 6.29 10.56
C SER A 193 -1.94 7.60 10.17
N ALA A 194 -1.33 8.35 9.24
CA ALA A 194 -1.87 9.57 8.64
C ALA A 194 -2.52 9.32 7.25
N MET A 195 -2.75 8.06 6.86
CA MET A 195 -3.35 7.68 5.57
C MET A 195 -2.53 8.15 4.34
N MET A 196 -1.22 8.30 4.50
CA MET A 196 -0.32 8.78 3.44
C MET A 196 0.03 7.66 2.47
N CYS A 197 -0.93 7.28 1.66
CA CYS A 197 -0.77 6.29 0.59
C CYS A 197 -1.58 6.71 -0.63
N ILE A 198 -1.11 6.35 -1.81
CA ILE A 198 -1.87 6.48 -3.06
C ILE A 198 -1.78 5.18 -3.85
N ASN A 199 -2.91 4.77 -4.41
CA ASN A 199 -3.03 3.68 -5.36
C ASN A 199 -3.63 4.22 -6.66
N LEU A 200 -2.85 4.17 -7.75
CA LEU A 200 -3.27 4.61 -9.09
C LEU A 200 -3.68 3.43 -9.99
N GLY A 201 -3.74 2.22 -9.42
CA GLY A 201 -4.02 0.98 -10.17
C GLY A 201 -2.79 0.39 -10.88
N TYR A 202 -1.87 1.23 -11.35
CA TYR A 202 -0.60 0.83 -11.97
C TYR A 202 0.62 1.17 -11.11
N MET A 203 0.44 1.94 -10.08
CA MET A 203 1.48 2.36 -9.12
C MET A 203 0.86 2.52 -7.74
N VAL A 204 1.54 2.01 -6.73
CA VAL A 204 1.20 2.21 -5.32
C VAL A 204 2.40 2.88 -4.65
N ARG A 205 2.15 3.99 -3.93
CA ARG A 205 3.17 4.72 -3.18
C ARG A 205 2.69 4.96 -1.75
N GLY A 206 3.56 4.72 -0.79
CA GLY A 206 3.30 4.90 0.64
C GLY A 206 4.61 4.96 1.42
N MET A 207 5.59 4.08 1.12
CA MET A 207 6.86 4.03 1.83
C MET A 207 7.67 5.33 1.70
N ASP A 208 7.75 5.90 0.53
CA ASP A 208 8.45 7.16 0.28
C ASP A 208 7.71 8.36 0.93
N TYR A 209 6.38 8.32 0.97
CA TYR A 209 5.60 9.31 1.73
C TYR A 209 5.83 9.19 3.23
N ALA A 210 5.86 7.96 3.76
CA ALA A 210 6.15 7.71 5.17
C ALA A 210 7.55 8.19 5.56
N ILE A 211 8.57 7.96 4.71
CA ILE A 211 9.94 8.43 4.93
C ILE A 211 9.99 9.96 4.96
N ALA A 212 9.40 10.62 3.96
CA ALA A 212 9.38 12.09 3.88
C ALA A 212 8.62 12.71 5.07
N ALA A 213 7.45 12.16 5.40
CA ALA A 213 6.65 12.63 6.54
C ALA A 213 7.37 12.40 7.87
N GLY A 214 7.99 11.23 8.06
CA GLY A 214 8.77 10.93 9.26
C GLY A 214 9.96 11.88 9.46
N GLN A 215 10.68 12.21 8.37
CA GLN A 215 11.75 13.18 8.41
C GLN A 215 11.26 14.57 8.85
N LEU A 216 10.17 15.06 8.25
CA LEU A 216 9.61 16.37 8.59
C LEU A 216 9.03 16.40 10.00
N ALA A 217 8.38 15.33 10.45
CA ALA A 217 7.87 15.21 11.81
C ALA A 217 9.00 15.25 12.83
N GLY A 218 10.08 14.50 12.60
CA GLY A 218 11.27 14.54 13.48
C GLY A 218 11.93 15.92 13.54
N GLN A 219 12.07 16.59 12.39
CA GLN A 219 12.61 17.95 12.35
C GLN A 219 11.74 18.96 13.11
N GLN A 220 10.41 18.85 12.97
CA GLN A 220 9.50 19.74 13.68
C GLN A 220 9.44 19.45 15.18
N ALA A 221 9.51 18.16 15.56
CA ALA A 221 9.61 17.78 16.98
C ALA A 221 10.80 18.46 17.65
N ALA A 222 11.99 18.36 17.02
CA ALA A 222 13.18 19.02 17.54
C ALA A 222 13.01 20.53 17.69
N ARG A 223 12.48 21.22 16.66
CA ARG A 223 12.22 22.68 16.73
C ARG A 223 11.23 23.07 17.82
N ALA A 224 10.17 22.28 17.97
CA ALA A 224 9.13 22.54 18.97
C ALA A 224 9.67 22.36 20.39
N ILE A 225 10.52 21.36 20.62
CA ILE A 225 11.21 21.12 21.89
C ILE A 225 12.19 22.27 22.19
N ASP A 226 13.01 22.66 21.23
CA ASP A 226 13.98 23.75 21.39
C ASP A 226 13.28 25.10 21.71
N SER A 227 12.10 25.34 21.13
CA SER A 227 11.31 26.56 21.40
C SER A 227 10.48 26.48 22.67
N GLY A 228 10.35 25.30 23.28
CA GLY A 228 9.49 25.08 24.45
C GLY A 228 7.99 25.08 24.15
N ASP A 229 7.57 25.03 22.85
CA ASP A 229 6.17 24.98 22.46
C ASP A 229 5.87 23.69 21.67
N THR A 230 5.43 22.65 22.38
CA THR A 230 5.00 21.39 21.82
C THR A 230 3.46 21.26 21.80
N SER A 231 2.75 22.38 21.85
CA SER A 231 1.31 22.42 21.61
C SER A 231 0.99 22.12 20.14
N LYS A 232 -0.30 21.90 19.84
CA LYS A 232 -0.76 21.73 18.45
C LYS A 232 -0.30 22.91 17.56
N ALA A 233 -0.29 24.12 18.09
CA ALA A 233 0.20 25.32 17.38
C ALA A 233 1.70 25.27 17.13
N GLY A 234 2.51 24.89 18.12
CA GLY A 234 3.95 24.72 17.99
C GLY A 234 4.35 23.60 17.03
N LEU A 235 3.48 22.58 16.87
CA LEU A 235 3.69 21.47 15.93
C LEU A 235 3.16 21.75 14.51
N GLN A 236 2.46 22.86 14.27
CA GLN A 236 1.86 23.20 12.97
C GLN A 236 2.89 23.27 11.83
N GLY A 237 4.14 23.62 12.13
CA GLY A 237 5.21 23.68 11.14
C GLY A 237 5.48 22.35 10.41
N TYR A 238 5.09 21.20 11.00
CA TYR A 238 5.10 19.91 10.32
C TYR A 238 4.12 19.88 9.15
N VAL A 239 2.88 20.32 9.40
CA VAL A 239 1.82 20.37 8.38
C VAL A 239 2.21 21.33 7.27
N ASP A 240 2.71 22.52 7.63
CA ASP A 240 3.10 23.57 6.68
C ASP A 240 4.27 23.11 5.80
N ALA A 241 5.25 22.40 6.39
CA ALA A 241 6.36 21.82 5.64
C ALA A 241 5.87 20.71 4.69
N LEU A 242 4.97 19.84 5.15
CA LEU A 242 4.43 18.75 4.36
C LEU A 242 3.65 19.25 3.14
N GLU A 243 2.87 20.33 3.29
CA GLU A 243 2.10 20.96 2.21
C GLU A 243 2.95 21.41 1.02
N SER A 244 4.23 21.72 1.24
CA SER A 244 5.17 22.13 0.19
C SER A 244 5.93 20.97 -0.45
N THR A 245 5.58 19.72 -0.13
CA THR A 245 6.26 18.52 -0.65
C THR A 245 5.46 17.79 -1.72
N PHE A 246 6.16 16.92 -2.44
CA PHE A 246 5.54 15.99 -3.39
C PHE A 246 4.45 15.10 -2.74
N VAL A 247 4.53 14.85 -1.42
CA VAL A 247 3.53 14.03 -0.70
C VAL A 247 2.15 14.65 -0.82
N MET A 248 2.00 15.91 -0.40
CA MET A 248 0.69 16.58 -0.46
C MET A 248 0.30 16.97 -1.88
N GLU A 249 1.28 17.26 -2.76
CA GLU A 249 1.02 17.51 -4.16
C GLU A 249 0.36 16.29 -4.82
N ASP A 250 0.93 15.10 -4.64
CA ASP A 250 0.41 13.85 -5.20
C ASP A 250 -0.94 13.48 -4.57
N LEU A 251 -1.05 13.51 -3.24
CA LEU A 251 -2.30 13.18 -2.55
C LEU A 251 -3.47 14.07 -2.97
N ARG A 252 -3.23 15.35 -3.25
CA ARG A 252 -4.25 16.30 -3.73
C ARG A 252 -4.57 16.13 -5.20
N ARG A 253 -3.54 15.90 -6.03
CA ARG A 253 -3.70 15.69 -7.48
C ARG A 253 -4.58 14.48 -7.76
N TYR A 254 -4.35 13.39 -7.05
CA TYR A 254 -5.02 12.11 -7.28
C TYR A 254 -6.14 11.79 -6.28
N LYS A 255 -6.71 12.81 -5.64
CA LYS A 255 -7.73 12.66 -4.59
C LYS A 255 -9.00 11.91 -5.04
N ASP A 256 -9.30 11.91 -6.33
CA ASP A 256 -10.51 11.30 -6.89
C ASP A 256 -10.26 9.86 -7.39
N VAL A 257 -9.00 9.43 -7.48
CA VAL A 257 -8.61 8.10 -7.98
C VAL A 257 -9.12 6.96 -7.11
N PRO A 258 -9.05 7.00 -5.76
CA PRO A 258 -9.57 5.91 -4.92
C PRO A 258 -11.05 5.60 -5.20
N ALA A 259 -11.88 6.63 -5.20
CA ALA A 259 -13.31 6.48 -5.49
C ALA A 259 -13.60 6.01 -6.92
N PHE A 260 -12.76 6.37 -7.88
CA PHE A 260 -12.85 5.87 -9.26
C PHE A 260 -12.52 4.38 -9.32
N LEU A 261 -11.41 3.95 -8.73
CA LEU A 261 -10.94 2.56 -8.77
C LEU A 261 -11.89 1.60 -8.03
N GLU A 262 -12.43 2.02 -6.90
CA GLU A 262 -13.44 1.27 -6.13
C GLU A 262 -14.68 0.92 -6.98
N ASN A 263 -15.07 1.81 -7.88
CA ASN A 263 -16.24 1.64 -8.75
C ASN A 263 -15.88 1.15 -10.18
N PHE A 264 -14.65 0.67 -10.38
CA PHE A 264 -14.15 0.29 -11.70
C PHE A 264 -13.91 -1.23 -11.84
N ASP A 265 -14.89 -2.05 -11.50
CA ASP A 265 -14.84 -3.54 -11.55
C ASP A 265 -14.28 -4.08 -12.88
N ARG A 266 -14.55 -3.39 -13.99
CA ARG A 266 -14.09 -3.82 -15.32
C ARG A 266 -12.57 -3.82 -15.48
N MET A 267 -11.85 -2.99 -14.71
CA MET A 267 -10.40 -2.96 -14.71
C MET A 267 -9.78 -4.25 -14.13
N PHE A 268 -10.45 -4.85 -13.16
CA PHE A 268 -9.93 -6.02 -12.45
C PHE A 268 -10.44 -7.36 -13.01
N GLY A 269 -11.44 -7.34 -13.88
CA GLY A 269 -12.02 -8.54 -14.49
C GLY A 269 -12.02 -8.49 -16.01
N LEU A 270 -12.87 -7.67 -16.60
CA LEU A 270 -13.13 -7.70 -18.04
C LEU A 270 -11.92 -7.28 -18.89
N TYR A 271 -11.19 -6.23 -18.52
CA TYR A 271 -10.09 -5.74 -19.33
C TYR A 271 -8.86 -6.67 -19.31
N PRO A 272 -8.39 -7.22 -18.18
CA PRO A 272 -7.34 -8.22 -18.18
C PRO A 272 -7.70 -9.44 -19.02
N GLN A 273 -8.92 -9.96 -18.89
CA GLN A 273 -9.39 -11.07 -19.70
C GLN A 273 -9.46 -10.73 -21.20
N ALA A 274 -9.88 -9.52 -21.54
CA ALA A 274 -9.90 -9.08 -22.93
C ALA A 274 -8.48 -8.95 -23.50
N ALA A 275 -7.51 -8.45 -22.71
CA ALA A 275 -6.10 -8.37 -23.10
C ALA A 275 -5.53 -9.77 -23.35
N ALA A 276 -5.76 -10.74 -22.45
CA ALA A 276 -5.35 -12.14 -22.64
C ALA A 276 -5.95 -12.73 -23.93
N ASN A 277 -7.25 -12.55 -24.14
CA ASN A 277 -7.92 -13.04 -25.35
C ASN A 277 -7.37 -12.40 -26.65
N VAL A 278 -6.91 -11.13 -26.58
CA VAL A 278 -6.22 -10.49 -27.74
C VAL A 278 -4.89 -11.17 -27.98
N MET A 279 -4.09 -11.46 -26.93
CA MET A 279 -2.81 -12.15 -27.07
C MET A 279 -3.00 -13.55 -27.65
N ASP A 280 -4.00 -14.30 -27.18
CA ASP A 280 -4.36 -15.60 -27.73
C ASP A 280 -4.76 -15.49 -29.21
N ALA A 281 -5.60 -14.52 -29.57
CA ALA A 281 -6.01 -14.30 -30.96
C ALA A 281 -4.83 -13.98 -31.90
N LEU A 282 -3.78 -13.34 -31.37
CA LEU A 282 -2.59 -12.96 -32.15
C LEU A 282 -1.57 -14.10 -32.27
N PHE A 283 -1.35 -14.84 -31.19
CA PHE A 283 -0.17 -15.70 -31.08
C PHE A 283 -0.48 -17.20 -30.95
N LEU A 284 -1.74 -17.60 -30.72
CA LEU A 284 -2.10 -19.02 -30.65
C LEU A 284 -2.00 -19.65 -32.03
N ILE A 285 -1.22 -20.77 -32.12
CA ILE A 285 -1.09 -21.62 -33.29
C ILE A 285 -1.61 -23.02 -32.92
N ASP A 286 -2.78 -23.37 -33.43
CA ASP A 286 -3.50 -24.60 -33.09
C ASP A 286 -3.61 -25.62 -34.24
N GLY A 287 -2.90 -25.37 -35.36
CA GLY A 287 -2.93 -26.22 -36.53
C GLY A 287 -4.12 -26.00 -37.46
N THR A 288 -5.00 -25.03 -37.14
CA THR A 288 -6.08 -24.62 -38.04
C THR A 288 -5.66 -23.52 -39.01
N PRO A 289 -6.37 -23.34 -40.16
CA PRO A 289 -6.09 -22.24 -41.07
C PRO A 289 -6.22 -20.87 -40.36
N VAL A 290 -5.30 -19.95 -40.66
CA VAL A 290 -5.28 -18.61 -40.05
C VAL A 290 -6.53 -17.82 -40.44
N GLU A 291 -7.34 -17.45 -39.44
CA GLU A 291 -8.45 -16.55 -39.62
C GLU A 291 -8.01 -15.10 -39.74
N PRO A 292 -8.76 -14.26 -40.49
CA PRO A 292 -8.51 -12.83 -40.52
C PRO A 292 -8.54 -12.22 -39.11
N LEU A 293 -7.56 -11.39 -38.77
CA LEU A 293 -7.45 -10.76 -37.44
C LEU A 293 -8.73 -10.02 -37.03
N LYS A 294 -9.39 -9.33 -37.98
CA LYS A 294 -10.67 -8.66 -37.73
C LYS A 294 -11.75 -9.63 -37.22
N SER A 295 -11.80 -10.85 -37.71
CA SER A 295 -12.76 -11.87 -37.28
C SER A 295 -12.46 -12.32 -35.85
N LYS A 296 -11.19 -12.54 -35.51
CA LYS A 296 -10.73 -12.93 -34.19
C LYS A 296 -10.96 -11.84 -33.13
N LEU A 297 -10.74 -10.57 -33.47
CA LEU A 297 -10.89 -9.44 -32.52
C LEU A 297 -12.35 -8.98 -32.33
N LYS A 298 -13.20 -9.18 -33.33
CA LYS A 298 -14.59 -8.71 -33.29
C LYS A 298 -15.39 -9.17 -32.06
N PRO A 299 -15.35 -10.45 -31.62
CA PRO A 299 -16.07 -10.89 -30.42
C PRO A 299 -15.53 -10.27 -29.14
N ILE A 300 -14.21 -10.05 -29.05
CA ILE A 300 -13.55 -9.42 -27.91
C ILE A 300 -14.02 -7.96 -27.78
N ILE A 301 -13.95 -7.19 -28.88
CA ILE A 301 -14.38 -5.79 -28.93
C ILE A 301 -15.89 -5.68 -28.60
N ARG A 302 -16.70 -6.62 -29.09
CA ARG A 302 -18.15 -6.65 -28.79
C ARG A 302 -18.40 -6.92 -27.29
N LYS A 303 -17.65 -7.82 -26.67
CA LYS A 303 -17.74 -8.15 -25.23
C LYS A 303 -17.34 -6.95 -24.37
N VAL A 304 -16.27 -6.25 -24.73
CA VAL A 304 -15.81 -5.04 -24.05
C VAL A 304 -16.84 -3.89 -24.22
N GLY A 305 -17.40 -3.73 -25.40
CA GLY A 305 -18.34 -2.66 -25.72
C GLY A 305 -17.63 -1.30 -25.91
N VAL A 306 -17.57 -0.82 -27.15
CA VAL A 306 -16.83 0.41 -27.50
C VAL A 306 -17.32 1.63 -26.72
N MET A 307 -18.63 1.84 -26.58
CA MET A 307 -19.18 2.98 -25.84
C MET A 307 -18.89 2.90 -24.34
N SER A 308 -18.92 1.70 -23.78
CA SER A 308 -18.54 1.49 -22.37
C SER A 308 -17.05 1.75 -22.16
N ALA A 309 -16.18 1.27 -23.05
CA ALA A 309 -14.75 1.51 -22.99
C ALA A 309 -14.43 3.02 -23.08
N LEU A 310 -15.10 3.75 -23.99
CA LEU A 310 -14.93 5.21 -24.08
C LEU A 310 -15.39 5.94 -22.81
N LYS A 311 -16.47 5.49 -22.17
CA LYS A 311 -16.92 6.03 -20.88
C LYS A 311 -15.89 5.77 -19.79
N ASP A 312 -15.34 4.56 -19.75
CA ASP A 312 -14.34 4.15 -18.75
C ASP A 312 -13.04 4.95 -18.92
N VAL A 313 -12.54 5.09 -20.15
CA VAL A 313 -11.37 5.96 -20.46
C VAL A 313 -11.61 7.40 -20.04
N ARG A 314 -12.81 7.95 -20.34
CA ARG A 314 -13.16 9.33 -19.93
C ARG A 314 -13.22 9.46 -18.41
N GLY A 315 -13.72 8.44 -17.71
CA GLY A 315 -13.72 8.38 -16.24
C GLY A 315 -12.30 8.39 -15.67
N ALA A 316 -11.43 7.54 -16.21
CA ALA A 316 -10.02 7.46 -15.82
C ALA A 316 -9.29 8.80 -16.04
N LEU A 317 -9.42 9.41 -17.22
CA LEU A 317 -8.81 10.71 -17.54
C LEU A 317 -9.33 11.87 -16.66
N LYS A 318 -10.49 11.71 -16.05
CA LYS A 318 -11.03 12.72 -15.12
C LYS A 318 -10.50 12.52 -13.71
N ALA A 319 -10.22 11.28 -13.31
CA ALA A 319 -9.74 10.93 -11.97
C ALA A 319 -8.21 11.09 -11.86
N LEU A 320 -7.47 10.82 -12.94
CA LEU A 320 -6.02 11.00 -13.06
C LEU A 320 -5.66 12.45 -13.46
#